data_600f04f0d4b11cfd0fa5b644bea0647a
#
_entry.id   600f04f0d4b11cfd0fa5b644bea0647a
#
_cell.length_a   1.000
_cell.length_b   1.000
_cell.length_c   1.000
_cell.angle_alpha   90.00
_cell.angle_beta   90.00
_cell.angle_gamma   90.00
#
_symmetry.space_group_name_H-M   'P 1'
#
loop_
_entity.id
_entity.type
_entity.pdbx_description
1 polymer ?
#
loop_
_entity_poly.entity_id
_entity_poly.type
_entity_poly.pdbx_seq_one_letter_code
_entity_poly.pdbx_strand_id
1 'polypeptide(L)'
;MGNKSAKSNLIKLRKTIVIGTATVLMILVAMIAYLSRFHIDFSQEYRTIDGYEKIVFKDSWSGQCYRLCTWGLVVTENISEFEDHRDPDISSYEYHLLTEKANAEGIWQIVPSPDGKYILYVERIYRGTGTTDDEDVYYKVYSIEDNTNTTIYSGYRRFLLVDWE
;
A
#
# COMPACT_ATOMS: atom_id res chain seq x y z
N MET A 1 -32.77 44.83 38.20
CA MET A 1 -31.30 44.73 38.00
C MET A 1 -30.76 43.35 37.51
N GLY A 2 -31.61 42.35 37.29
CA GLY A 2 -31.18 40.97 36.97
C GLY A 2 -30.78 40.64 35.54
N ASN A 3 -31.09 41.48 34.54
CA ASN A 3 -31.04 41.08 33.12
C ASN A 3 -29.66 41.22 32.44
N LYS A 4 -28.73 42.01 32.97
CA LYS A 4 -27.39 42.19 32.41
C LYS A 4 -26.46 41.02 32.70
N SER A 5 -26.57 40.39 33.86
CA SER A 5 -25.74 39.25 34.27
C SER A 5 -26.07 37.98 33.46
N ALA A 6 -27.35 37.69 33.24
CA ALA A 6 -27.78 36.54 32.45
C ALA A 6 -27.32 36.63 30.99
N LYS A 7 -27.36 37.83 30.38
CA LYS A 7 -26.91 38.08 29.01
C LYS A 7 -25.40 37.89 28.84
N SER A 8 -24.60 38.30 29.84
CA SER A 8 -23.15 38.15 29.87
C SER A 8 -22.76 36.67 29.97
N ASN A 9 -23.44 35.90 30.82
CA ASN A 9 -23.18 34.46 30.98
C ASN A 9 -23.54 33.66 29.71
N LEU A 10 -24.63 34.02 29.03
CA LEU A 10 -25.03 33.41 27.77
C LEU A 10 -23.99 33.64 26.65
N ILE A 11 -23.42 34.84 26.57
CA ILE A 11 -22.38 35.16 25.60
C ILE A 11 -21.08 34.38 25.91
N LYS A 12 -20.69 34.28 27.15
CA LYS A 12 -19.53 33.47 27.58
C LYS A 12 -19.74 31.99 27.22
N LEU A 13 -20.90 31.44 27.55
CA LEU A 13 -21.25 30.05 27.23
C LEU A 13 -21.17 29.76 25.73
N ARG A 14 -21.75 30.64 24.90
CA ARG A 14 -21.68 30.52 23.42
C ARG A 14 -20.26 30.57 22.92
N LYS A 15 -19.41 31.46 23.43
CA LYS A 15 -17.98 31.52 23.03
C LYS A 15 -17.25 30.24 23.42
N THR A 16 -17.48 29.72 24.60
CA THR A 16 -16.85 28.46 25.08
C THR A 16 -17.28 27.27 24.19
N ILE A 17 -18.57 27.19 23.85
CA ILE A 17 -19.06 26.13 22.96
C ILE A 17 -18.43 26.25 21.57
N VAL A 18 -18.39 27.46 20.97
CA VAL A 18 -17.79 27.68 19.65
C VAL A 18 -16.30 27.33 19.64
N ILE A 19 -15.56 27.72 20.67
CA ILE A 19 -14.14 27.37 20.78
C ILE A 19 -13.97 25.86 20.94
N GLY A 20 -14.76 25.23 21.80
CA GLY A 20 -14.72 23.78 21.99
C GLY A 20 -15.01 22.99 20.72
N THR A 21 -16.05 23.38 19.96
CA THR A 21 -16.37 22.71 18.69
C THR A 21 -15.30 22.93 17.63
N ALA A 22 -14.72 24.12 17.53
CA ALA A 22 -13.62 24.41 16.60
C ALA A 22 -12.37 23.57 16.92
N THR A 23 -12.05 23.41 18.22
CA THR A 23 -10.91 22.59 18.66
C THR A 23 -11.13 21.12 18.30
N VAL A 24 -12.31 20.58 18.56
CA VAL A 24 -12.64 19.18 18.20
C VAL A 24 -12.56 18.97 16.71
N LEU A 25 -13.06 19.92 15.91
CA LEU A 25 -12.99 19.83 14.45
C LEU A 25 -11.54 19.85 13.94
N MET A 26 -10.68 20.71 14.49
CA MET A 26 -9.25 20.73 14.14
C MET A 26 -8.54 19.42 14.49
N ILE A 27 -8.83 18.83 15.63
CA ILE A 27 -8.27 17.54 16.04
C ILE A 27 -8.72 16.44 15.07
N LEU A 28 -10.00 16.42 14.68
CA LEU A 28 -10.54 15.47 13.70
C LEU A 28 -9.85 15.62 12.33
N VAL A 29 -9.71 16.85 11.83
CA VAL A 29 -9.00 17.12 10.57
C VAL A 29 -7.54 16.70 10.63
N ALA A 30 -6.84 17.01 11.73
CA ALA A 30 -5.46 16.58 11.94
C ALA A 30 -5.34 15.06 12.00
N MET A 31 -6.28 14.38 12.65
CA MET A 31 -6.32 12.93 12.72
C MET A 31 -6.59 12.28 11.36
N ILE A 32 -7.53 12.84 10.58
CA ILE A 32 -7.79 12.39 9.20
C ILE A 32 -6.54 12.60 8.33
N ALA A 33 -5.90 13.77 8.39
CA ALA A 33 -4.67 14.04 7.66
C ALA A 33 -3.50 13.16 8.08
N TYR A 34 -3.42 12.78 9.37
CA TYR A 34 -2.44 11.83 9.88
C TYR A 34 -2.72 10.42 9.36
N LEU A 35 -3.98 9.97 9.43
CA LEU A 35 -4.39 8.65 8.94
C LEU A 35 -4.26 8.54 7.42
N SER A 36 -4.52 9.62 6.66
CA SER A 36 -4.34 9.61 5.20
C SER A 36 -2.89 9.44 4.76
N ARG A 37 -1.91 9.81 5.60
CA ARG A 37 -0.49 9.53 5.32
C ARG A 37 -0.14 8.05 5.37
N PHE A 38 -0.95 7.24 6.07
CA PHE A 38 -0.79 5.79 6.15
C PHE A 38 -1.73 5.06 5.20
N HIS A 39 -2.54 5.81 4.44
CA HIS A 39 -3.37 5.20 3.42
C HIS A 39 -2.47 4.69 2.30
N ILE A 40 -2.51 3.38 2.09
CA ILE A 40 -1.78 2.72 1.02
C ILE A 40 -2.75 2.64 -0.15
N ASP A 41 -2.52 3.47 -1.16
CA ASP A 41 -3.33 3.47 -2.37
C ASP A 41 -2.91 2.31 -3.28
N PHE A 42 -3.71 1.26 -3.29
CA PHE A 42 -3.64 0.22 -4.31
C PHE A 42 -4.45 0.65 -5.54
N SER A 43 -3.90 0.41 -6.72
CA SER A 43 -4.67 0.53 -7.94
C SER A 43 -5.89 -0.39 -7.87
N GLN A 44 -7.06 0.14 -8.24
CA GLN A 44 -8.28 -0.68 -8.27
C GLN A 44 -8.23 -1.83 -9.30
N GLU A 45 -7.26 -1.79 -10.20
CA GLU A 45 -7.07 -2.76 -11.27
C GLU A 45 -6.70 -4.15 -10.76
N TYR A 46 -6.11 -4.27 -9.55
CA TYR A 46 -5.79 -5.59 -8.99
C TYR A 46 -7.01 -6.52 -8.88
N ARG A 47 -8.21 -5.96 -8.82
CA ARG A 47 -9.47 -6.74 -8.71
C ARG A 47 -9.80 -7.53 -9.97
N THR A 48 -9.13 -7.24 -11.08
CA THR A 48 -9.29 -7.99 -12.33
C THR A 48 -8.41 -9.25 -12.37
N ILE A 49 -7.51 -9.39 -11.40
CA ILE A 49 -6.58 -10.52 -11.29
C ILE A 49 -7.27 -11.64 -10.50
N ASP A 50 -7.44 -12.80 -11.11
CA ASP A 50 -8.00 -13.94 -10.42
C ASP A 50 -7.10 -14.43 -9.28
N GLY A 51 -7.67 -14.63 -8.10
CA GLY A 51 -6.92 -15.02 -6.91
C GLY A 51 -6.09 -13.92 -6.26
N TYR A 52 -6.36 -12.64 -6.55
CA TYR A 52 -5.64 -11.51 -5.94
C TYR A 52 -5.70 -11.50 -4.40
N GLU A 53 -6.76 -12.04 -3.81
CA GLU A 53 -6.95 -12.14 -2.36
C GLU A 53 -5.96 -13.09 -1.67
N LYS A 54 -5.23 -13.89 -2.45
CA LYS A 54 -4.16 -14.77 -1.98
C LYS A 54 -2.80 -14.09 -1.97
N ILE A 55 -2.68 -12.89 -2.54
CA ILE A 55 -1.44 -12.12 -2.51
C ILE A 55 -1.21 -11.59 -1.10
N VAL A 56 -0.05 -11.90 -0.54
CA VAL A 56 0.36 -11.52 0.79
C VAL A 56 1.57 -10.60 0.74
N PHE A 57 1.52 -9.55 1.54
CA PHE A 57 2.62 -8.61 1.72
C PHE A 57 3.08 -8.66 3.17
N LYS A 58 4.37 -8.72 3.41
CA LYS A 58 4.95 -8.66 4.75
C LYS A 58 5.76 -7.39 4.93
N ASP A 59 5.37 -6.60 5.90
CA ASP A 59 6.15 -5.44 6.35
C ASP A 59 7.34 -5.93 7.18
N SER A 60 8.55 -5.68 6.72
CA SER A 60 9.77 -6.13 7.40
C SER A 60 10.03 -5.41 8.72
N TRP A 61 9.50 -4.21 8.91
CA TRP A 61 9.69 -3.43 10.13
C TRP A 61 8.81 -3.95 11.27
N SER A 62 7.53 -4.15 10.96
CA SER A 62 6.56 -4.61 11.95
C SER A 62 6.42 -6.14 11.98
N GLY A 63 6.85 -6.84 10.94
CA GLY A 63 6.57 -8.26 10.73
C GLY A 63 5.09 -8.55 10.41
N GLN A 64 4.28 -7.50 10.28
CA GLN A 64 2.85 -7.63 10.04
C GLN A 64 2.59 -8.08 8.61
N CYS A 65 1.73 -9.09 8.45
CA CYS A 65 1.26 -9.57 7.16
C CYS A 65 -0.07 -8.90 6.77
N TYR A 66 -0.21 -8.66 5.48
CA TYR A 66 -1.39 -8.04 4.87
C TYR A 66 -1.80 -8.84 3.64
N ARG A 67 -3.11 -8.96 3.41
CA ARG A 67 -3.68 -9.51 2.18
C ARG A 67 -4.44 -8.44 1.42
N LEU A 68 -4.51 -8.58 0.10
CA LEU A 68 -5.43 -7.78 -0.70
C LEU A 68 -6.87 -8.23 -0.45
N CYS A 69 -7.75 -7.26 -0.37
CA CYS A 69 -9.20 -7.49 -0.33
C CYS A 69 -9.90 -6.47 -1.22
N THR A 70 -11.20 -6.56 -1.36
CA THR A 70 -11.98 -5.64 -2.21
C THR A 70 -11.78 -4.16 -1.89
N TRP A 71 -11.31 -3.83 -0.67
CA TRP A 71 -11.14 -2.46 -0.18
C TRP A 71 -9.67 -2.03 -0.05
N GLY A 72 -8.72 -2.87 -0.46
CA GLY A 72 -7.28 -2.62 -0.33
C GLY A 72 -6.60 -3.67 0.55
N LEU A 73 -5.63 -3.24 1.37
CA LEU A 73 -4.94 -4.14 2.29
C LEU A 73 -5.72 -4.35 3.59
N VAL A 74 -5.79 -5.61 4.01
CA VAL A 74 -6.29 -6.01 5.33
C VAL A 74 -5.19 -6.75 6.08
N VAL A 75 -5.08 -6.48 7.37
CA VAL A 75 -4.18 -7.23 8.26
C VAL A 75 -4.64 -8.69 8.29
N THR A 76 -3.72 -9.60 8.10
CA THR A 76 -3.95 -11.04 8.21
C THR A 76 -3.11 -11.64 9.33
N GLU A 77 -3.35 -12.91 9.65
CA GLU A 77 -2.53 -13.63 10.62
C GLU A 77 -1.08 -13.68 10.12
N ASN A 78 -0.14 -13.70 11.08
CA ASN A 78 1.26 -13.80 10.75
C ASN A 78 1.54 -15.14 10.09
N ILE A 79 2.01 -15.08 8.87
CA ILE A 79 2.49 -16.25 8.14
C ILE A 79 3.91 -16.53 8.65
N SER A 80 4.10 -17.70 9.23
CA SER A 80 5.37 -18.07 9.88
C SER A 80 6.47 -18.39 8.88
N GLU A 81 6.09 -18.89 7.72
CA GLU A 81 7.01 -19.28 6.66
C GLU A 81 6.70 -18.43 5.42
N PHE A 82 7.56 -17.48 5.16
CA PHE A 82 7.53 -16.63 3.98
C PHE A 82 8.71 -17.01 3.12
N GLU A 83 8.48 -17.42 1.90
CA GLU A 83 9.55 -17.67 0.96
C GLU A 83 10.26 -16.37 0.59
N ASP A 84 11.59 -16.40 0.54
CA ASP A 84 12.37 -15.23 0.14
C ASP A 84 12.54 -15.21 -1.38
N HIS A 85 11.75 -14.41 -2.05
CA HIS A 85 11.78 -14.25 -3.51
C HIS A 85 12.67 -13.09 -3.97
N ARG A 86 13.49 -12.52 -3.07
CA ARG A 86 14.44 -11.46 -3.42
C ARG A 86 15.59 -12.02 -4.23
N ASP A 87 16.15 -11.16 -5.06
CA ASP A 87 17.28 -11.52 -5.94
C ASP A 87 16.96 -12.72 -6.86
N PRO A 88 15.94 -12.58 -7.72
CA PRO A 88 15.46 -13.68 -8.55
C PRO A 88 16.54 -14.21 -9.49
N ASP A 89 16.46 -15.50 -9.80
CA ASP A 89 17.34 -16.12 -10.78
C ASP A 89 17.14 -15.51 -12.16
N ILE A 90 18.16 -14.80 -12.63
CA ILE A 90 18.15 -14.14 -13.94
C ILE A 90 18.07 -15.11 -15.12
N SER A 91 18.34 -16.40 -14.90
CA SER A 91 18.23 -17.47 -15.90
C SER A 91 16.86 -18.13 -15.92
N SER A 92 15.98 -17.75 -14.99
CA SER A 92 14.63 -18.32 -14.91
C SER A 92 13.75 -17.92 -16.10
N TYR A 93 12.81 -18.79 -16.43
CA TYR A 93 11.83 -18.52 -17.49
C TYR A 93 11.01 -17.25 -17.18
N GLU A 94 10.59 -17.09 -15.94
CA GLU A 94 9.81 -15.94 -15.48
C GLU A 94 10.58 -14.62 -15.64
N TYR A 95 11.87 -14.62 -15.31
CA TYR A 95 12.71 -13.44 -15.47
C TYR A 95 12.80 -13.02 -16.95
N HIS A 96 13.09 -13.98 -17.85
CA HIS A 96 13.14 -13.70 -19.29
C HIS A 96 11.80 -13.24 -19.83
N LEU A 97 10.70 -13.85 -19.39
CA LEU A 97 9.37 -13.45 -19.82
C LEU A 97 9.05 -12.01 -19.41
N LEU A 98 9.36 -11.65 -18.16
CA LEU A 98 9.13 -10.30 -17.66
C LEU A 98 9.98 -9.25 -18.40
N THR A 99 11.24 -9.52 -18.64
CA THR A 99 12.13 -8.59 -19.34
C THR A 99 11.77 -8.43 -20.81
N GLU A 100 11.41 -9.50 -21.50
CA GLU A 100 11.14 -9.49 -22.95
C GLU A 100 9.71 -9.06 -23.30
N LYS A 101 8.71 -9.42 -22.48
CA LYS A 101 7.30 -9.17 -22.77
C LYS A 101 6.72 -8.02 -21.97
N ALA A 102 7.04 -7.96 -20.68
CA ALA A 102 6.55 -6.90 -19.81
C ALA A 102 7.43 -5.64 -19.81
N ASN A 103 8.60 -5.67 -20.46
CA ASN A 103 9.63 -4.63 -20.42
C ASN A 103 9.99 -4.24 -18.97
N ALA A 104 10.07 -5.24 -18.09
CA ALA A 104 10.37 -5.04 -16.70
C ALA A 104 11.85 -4.69 -16.49
N GLU A 105 12.09 -3.69 -15.64
CA GLU A 105 13.43 -3.22 -15.29
C GLU A 105 13.63 -3.28 -13.78
N GLY A 106 14.86 -3.53 -13.32
CA GLY A 106 15.17 -3.52 -11.89
C GLY A 106 14.35 -4.51 -11.08
N ILE A 107 14.09 -5.70 -11.63
CA ILE A 107 13.30 -6.75 -10.98
C ILE A 107 14.01 -7.17 -9.70
N TRP A 108 13.28 -7.08 -8.58
CA TRP A 108 13.79 -7.40 -7.25
C TRP A 108 13.16 -8.65 -6.64
N GLN A 109 11.91 -8.95 -6.98
CA GLN A 109 11.23 -10.17 -6.56
C GLN A 109 10.40 -10.72 -7.72
N ILE A 110 10.29 -12.03 -7.81
CA ILE A 110 9.40 -12.73 -8.74
C ILE A 110 8.66 -13.81 -7.98
N VAL A 111 7.32 -13.80 -8.07
CA VAL A 111 6.45 -14.74 -7.40
C VAL A 111 5.41 -15.24 -8.43
N PRO A 112 5.56 -16.44 -8.97
CA PRO A 112 4.54 -17.00 -9.84
C PRO A 112 3.27 -17.32 -9.05
N SER A 113 2.11 -17.15 -9.68
CA SER A 113 0.85 -17.62 -9.10
C SER A 113 0.84 -19.16 -9.01
N PRO A 114 0.14 -19.74 -8.03
CA PRO A 114 0.07 -21.21 -7.87
C PRO A 114 -0.48 -21.94 -9.09
N ASP A 115 -1.31 -21.29 -9.89
CA ASP A 115 -1.90 -21.85 -11.12
C ASP A 115 -1.04 -21.58 -12.38
N GLY A 116 0.06 -20.83 -12.25
CA GLY A 116 0.97 -20.52 -13.34
C GLY A 116 0.45 -19.53 -14.39
N LYS A 117 -0.68 -18.85 -14.15
CA LYS A 117 -1.25 -17.90 -15.11
C LYS A 117 -0.69 -16.50 -14.99
N TYR A 118 -0.21 -16.14 -13.80
CA TYR A 118 0.27 -14.81 -13.46
C TYR A 118 1.66 -14.87 -12.88
N ILE A 119 2.37 -13.76 -13.01
CA ILE A 119 3.64 -13.53 -12.32
C ILE A 119 3.52 -12.19 -11.58
N LEU A 120 3.53 -12.27 -10.24
CA LEU A 120 3.69 -11.09 -9.39
C LEU A 120 5.17 -10.75 -9.32
N TYR A 121 5.53 -9.51 -9.55
CA TYR A 121 6.91 -9.07 -9.47
C TYR A 121 7.04 -7.67 -8.92
N VAL A 122 8.20 -7.37 -8.38
CA VAL A 122 8.53 -6.07 -7.80
C VAL A 122 9.65 -5.44 -8.59
N GLU A 123 9.41 -4.24 -9.12
CA GLU A 123 10.43 -3.40 -9.73
C GLU A 123 10.92 -2.35 -8.75
N ARG A 124 12.23 -2.13 -8.75
CA ARG A 124 12.87 -1.03 -8.06
C ARG A 124 13.58 -0.15 -9.07
N ILE A 125 13.04 1.03 -9.28
CA ILE A 125 13.60 1.99 -10.25
C ILE A 125 14.35 3.07 -9.47
N TYR A 126 15.66 3.09 -9.63
CA TYR A 126 16.53 4.06 -8.99
C TYR A 126 16.59 5.38 -9.79
N ARG A 127 16.28 6.48 -9.16
CA ARG A 127 16.25 7.81 -9.82
C ARG A 127 17.56 8.60 -9.77
N GLY A 128 18.62 8.07 -9.21
CA GLY A 128 19.98 8.50 -9.51
C GLY A 128 20.56 9.67 -8.73
N THR A 129 20.11 10.02 -7.53
CA THR A 129 20.72 11.10 -6.73
C THR A 129 21.62 10.66 -5.58
N GLY A 130 21.81 9.36 -5.38
CA GLY A 130 22.83 8.83 -4.47
C GLY A 130 22.37 8.53 -3.05
N THR A 131 21.09 8.69 -2.73
CA THR A 131 20.51 8.24 -1.46
C THR A 131 19.55 7.09 -1.68
N THR A 132 19.47 6.16 -0.75
CA THR A 132 18.59 4.96 -0.83
C THR A 132 17.09 5.32 -0.82
N ASP A 133 16.75 6.58 -0.64
CA ASP A 133 15.36 7.06 -0.57
C ASP A 133 14.81 7.48 -1.94
N ASP A 134 15.64 7.45 -2.99
CA ASP A 134 15.25 7.85 -4.36
C ASP A 134 14.84 6.66 -5.23
N GLU A 135 14.35 5.59 -4.62
CA GLU A 135 13.82 4.44 -5.36
C GLU A 135 12.29 4.48 -5.42
N ASP A 136 11.76 4.38 -6.62
CA ASP A 136 10.35 4.05 -6.81
C ASP A 136 10.20 2.52 -6.79
N VAL A 137 9.22 2.04 -6.03
CA VAL A 137 8.90 0.63 -5.94
C VAL A 137 7.52 0.38 -6.54
N TYR A 138 7.45 -0.53 -7.50
CA TYR A 138 6.23 -0.93 -8.17
C TYR A 138 5.98 -2.42 -7.95
N TYR A 139 4.77 -2.74 -7.51
CA TYR A 139 4.28 -4.11 -7.43
C TYR A 139 3.35 -4.33 -8.61
N LYS A 140 3.70 -5.27 -9.45
CA LYS A 140 3.02 -5.52 -10.72
C LYS A 140 2.65 -6.98 -10.86
N VAL A 141 1.58 -7.25 -11.58
CA VAL A 141 1.17 -8.59 -11.98
C VAL A 141 1.12 -8.66 -13.50
N TYR A 142 1.86 -9.61 -14.04
CA TYR A 142 1.86 -9.91 -15.47
C TYR A 142 0.96 -11.12 -15.72
N SER A 143 -0.04 -10.97 -16.60
CA SER A 143 -0.85 -12.07 -17.11
C SER A 143 -0.13 -12.71 -18.29
N ILE A 144 0.19 -14.00 -18.18
CA ILE A 144 0.90 -14.74 -19.22
C ILE A 144 0.01 -14.94 -20.43
N GLU A 145 -1.27 -15.25 -20.21
CA GLU A 145 -2.23 -15.51 -21.26
C GLU A 145 -2.56 -14.25 -22.07
N ASP A 146 -2.87 -13.15 -21.38
CA ASP A 146 -3.30 -11.91 -22.03
C ASP A 146 -2.14 -11.03 -22.49
N ASN A 147 -0.91 -11.35 -22.07
CA ASN A 147 0.28 -10.53 -22.28
C ASN A 147 0.07 -9.08 -21.79
N THR A 148 -0.56 -8.93 -20.60
CA THR A 148 -0.88 -7.65 -20.00
C THR A 148 -0.17 -7.48 -18.67
N ASN A 149 0.15 -6.24 -18.34
CA ASN A 149 0.86 -5.88 -17.12
C ASN A 149 0.02 -4.92 -16.28
N THR A 150 -0.31 -5.30 -15.07
CA THR A 150 -1.15 -4.54 -14.15
C THR A 150 -0.32 -4.07 -12.96
N THR A 151 -0.23 -2.76 -12.75
CA THR A 151 0.39 -2.21 -11.53
C THR A 151 -0.63 -2.26 -10.40
N ILE A 152 -0.35 -3.05 -9.37
CA ILE A 152 -1.24 -3.19 -8.22
C ILE A 152 -0.92 -2.19 -7.11
N TYR A 153 0.35 -1.80 -6.98
CA TYR A 153 0.77 -0.78 -6.03
C TYR A 153 2.02 -0.06 -6.52
N SER A 154 2.10 1.24 -6.23
CA SER A 154 3.33 2.02 -6.36
C SER A 154 3.41 3.01 -5.21
N GLY A 155 4.59 3.22 -4.63
CA GLY A 155 4.76 4.21 -3.56
C GLY A 155 5.98 3.99 -2.69
N TYR A 156 6.03 4.78 -1.61
CA TYR A 156 7.17 4.80 -0.68
C TYR A 156 7.18 3.65 0.33
N ARG A 157 6.02 3.03 0.58
CA ARG A 157 5.95 1.93 1.54
C ARG A 157 6.49 0.68 0.89
N ARG A 158 7.57 0.16 1.44
CA ARG A 158 8.20 -1.06 0.96
C ARG A 158 7.68 -2.24 1.76
N PHE A 159 6.98 -3.12 1.06
CA PHE A 159 6.77 -4.47 1.56
C PHE A 159 7.99 -5.26 1.11
N LEU A 160 8.83 -5.68 2.04
CA LEU A 160 10.08 -6.34 1.69
C LEU A 160 9.89 -7.76 1.19
N LEU A 161 8.76 -8.37 1.54
CA LEU A 161 8.41 -9.70 1.08
C LEU A 161 6.99 -9.68 0.54
N VAL A 162 6.80 -10.35 -0.57
CA VAL A 162 5.50 -10.59 -1.18
C VAL A 162 5.43 -12.07 -1.57
N ASP A 163 4.27 -12.66 -1.41
CA ASP A 163 4.01 -14.06 -1.71
C ASP A 163 2.63 -14.22 -2.34
N TRP A 164 2.39 -15.37 -2.99
CA TRP A 164 1.12 -15.72 -3.59
C TRP A 164 0.76 -17.14 -3.19
N GLU A 165 -0.15 -17.30 -2.21
CA GLU A 165 -0.56 -18.59 -1.65
C GLU A 165 -1.59 -19.35 -2.48
#